data_d361fd1c672a259427497a6bb2ed6bcb
#
_entry.id   d361fd1c672a259427497a6bb2ed6bcb
#
_cell.length_a   1.000
_cell.length_b   1.000
_cell.length_c   1.000
_cell.angle_alpha   90.00
_cell.angle_beta   90.00
_cell.angle_gamma   90.00
#
_symmetry.space_group_name_H-M   'P 1'
#
loop_
_entity.id
_entity.type
_entity.pdbx_description
1 polymer ?
#
loop_
_entity_poly.entity_id
_entity_poly.type
_entity_poly.pdbx_seq_one_letter_code
_entity_poly.pdbx_strand_id
1 'polypeptide(L)'
;MTQTWNKEHAGNLSAEIIYVVPPTEEQLAKIKSFLQDKYRTKDLTVSLKEDKNLLGGFVIRIGSDEYDWSMRGRLQQIGRKMMEGPAGVDSMQDIITLLKTEIDESAFDTARHEVGVVTWIGDGIVTIKGIEHAMYGEIVIFDTGVKGMVQDIRRDDIGCILFGRDSGMKEGTRVIRSGKRAGVPVGEGFLGRVINALGEPIDDKGEIVSSDYRPIENDAPGIVDRRSVSVPMETGILAIDSMFPIGRGQRELIIGDRQTGKTSIATDAILNQKGKDVICVYVAIGQKASTFAKLTRTLEAHDAM
;
A
#
# COMPACT_ATOMS: atom_id res chain seq x y z
N MET A 1 -2.13 -17.06 -25.90
CA MET A 1 -3.14 -16.27 -26.64
C MET A 1 -2.75 -14.80 -26.54
N THR A 2 -1.81 -14.38 -27.37
CA THR A 2 -1.12 -13.08 -27.30
C THR A 2 -1.09 -12.46 -28.71
N GLN A 3 -2.26 -12.18 -29.31
CA GLN A 3 -2.24 -11.61 -30.69
C GLN A 3 -3.51 -10.86 -31.11
N THR A 4 -4.25 -10.19 -30.25
CA THR A 4 -5.43 -9.45 -30.71
C THR A 4 -5.53 -7.99 -30.24
N TRP A 5 -4.51 -7.43 -29.59
CA TRP A 5 -4.58 -6.06 -29.02
C TRP A 5 -3.98 -4.95 -29.89
N ASN A 6 -3.52 -5.25 -31.10
CA ASN A 6 -2.69 -4.32 -31.91
C ASN A 6 -3.39 -3.69 -33.12
N LYS A 7 -4.72 -3.60 -33.22
CA LYS A 7 -5.37 -3.10 -34.43
C LYS A 7 -6.26 -1.86 -34.35
N GLU A 8 -6.50 -1.27 -33.17
CA GLU A 8 -7.45 -0.14 -33.10
C GLU A 8 -6.84 1.23 -32.70
N HIS A 9 -5.55 1.36 -32.49
CA HIS A 9 -4.92 2.67 -32.18
C HIS A 9 -3.90 3.11 -33.23
N ALA A 10 -4.22 3.01 -34.51
CA ALA A 10 -3.52 3.71 -35.58
C ALA A 10 -3.99 5.16 -35.68
N GLY A 11 -4.05 5.85 -34.53
CA GLY A 11 -4.34 7.29 -34.43
C GLY A 11 -3.07 8.02 -34.01
N ASN A 12 -2.93 9.27 -34.42
CA ASN A 12 -1.83 10.19 -34.06
C ASN A 12 -1.51 10.09 -32.57
N LEU A 13 -0.39 9.43 -32.21
CA LEU A 13 0.03 9.29 -30.83
C LEU A 13 0.71 10.59 -30.40
N SER A 14 0.25 11.20 -29.29
CA SER A 14 0.85 12.41 -28.75
C SER A 14 1.66 12.10 -27.48
N ALA A 15 2.92 12.55 -27.47
CA ALA A 15 3.78 12.48 -26.31
C ALA A 15 4.03 13.91 -25.76
N GLU A 16 3.90 14.09 -24.45
CA GLU A 16 4.28 15.33 -23.77
C GLU A 16 5.62 15.11 -23.06
N ILE A 17 6.62 15.92 -23.37
CA ILE A 17 7.91 15.92 -22.67
C ILE A 17 7.94 17.13 -21.72
N ILE A 18 8.00 16.84 -20.42
CA ILE A 18 8.07 17.84 -19.36
C ILE A 18 9.54 17.93 -18.94
N TYR A 19 10.12 19.12 -18.92
CA TYR A 19 11.55 19.31 -18.69
C TYR A 19 11.85 20.51 -17.79
N VAL A 20 13.05 20.55 -17.22
CA VAL A 20 13.62 21.72 -16.51
C VAL A 20 14.56 22.48 -17.43
N VAL A 21 15.43 21.75 -18.14
CA VAL A 21 16.33 22.28 -19.16
C VAL A 21 15.89 21.72 -20.52
N PRO A 22 15.67 22.58 -21.52
CA PRO A 22 15.17 22.13 -22.82
C PRO A 22 16.11 21.08 -23.41
N PRO A 23 15.59 19.93 -23.87
CA PRO A 23 16.37 18.89 -24.48
C PRO A 23 16.94 19.38 -25.83
N THR A 24 18.17 18.97 -26.15
CA THR A 24 18.80 19.26 -27.44
C THR A 24 18.08 18.53 -28.58
N GLU A 25 18.25 19.00 -29.82
CA GLU A 25 17.66 18.35 -31.00
C GLU A 25 18.08 16.88 -31.13
N GLU A 26 19.33 16.56 -30.79
CA GLU A 26 19.84 15.18 -30.80
C GLU A 26 19.16 14.31 -29.73
N GLN A 27 18.91 14.84 -28.54
CA GLN A 27 18.18 14.16 -27.48
C GLN A 27 16.71 13.94 -27.87
N LEU A 28 16.07 14.94 -28.46
CA LEU A 28 14.69 14.82 -28.97
C LEU A 28 14.59 13.76 -30.06
N ALA A 29 15.56 13.68 -30.97
CA ALA A 29 15.58 12.66 -32.02
C ALA A 29 15.71 11.25 -31.44
N LYS A 30 16.58 11.05 -30.44
CA LYS A 30 16.72 9.77 -29.72
C LYS A 30 15.45 9.38 -28.96
N ILE A 31 14.80 10.32 -28.28
CA ILE A 31 13.53 10.09 -27.59
C ILE A 31 12.43 9.70 -28.57
N LYS A 32 12.31 10.43 -29.70
CA LYS A 32 11.33 10.10 -30.74
C LYS A 32 11.56 8.70 -31.32
N SER A 33 12.79 8.34 -31.66
CA SER A 33 13.12 7.00 -32.17
C SER A 33 12.76 5.92 -31.17
N PHE A 34 13.14 6.10 -29.90
CA PHE A 34 12.77 5.17 -28.81
C PHE A 34 11.26 4.97 -28.68
N LEU A 35 10.48 6.05 -28.69
CA LEU A 35 9.03 5.98 -28.59
C LEU A 35 8.39 5.36 -29.84
N GLN A 36 8.87 5.69 -31.04
CA GLN A 36 8.39 5.10 -32.28
C GLN A 36 8.64 3.60 -32.35
N ASP A 37 9.82 3.14 -31.93
CA ASP A 37 10.14 1.70 -31.88
C ASP A 37 9.27 0.98 -30.83
N LYS A 38 9.11 1.58 -29.66
CA LYS A 38 8.40 0.96 -28.54
C LYS A 38 6.90 0.85 -28.80
N TYR A 39 6.29 1.90 -29.34
CA TYR A 39 4.83 1.93 -29.62
C TYR A 39 4.49 1.55 -31.07
N ARG A 40 5.49 1.19 -31.87
CA ARG A 40 5.36 0.78 -33.28
C ARG A 40 4.53 1.76 -34.12
N THR A 41 4.69 3.05 -33.86
CA THR A 41 3.99 4.12 -34.58
C THR A 41 4.96 4.93 -35.41
N LYS A 42 4.52 5.39 -36.59
CA LYS A 42 5.31 6.29 -37.45
C LYS A 42 4.95 7.77 -37.20
N ASP A 43 3.73 8.03 -36.75
CA ASP A 43 3.22 9.37 -36.53
C ASP A 43 3.16 9.66 -35.05
N LEU A 44 4.19 10.34 -34.53
CA LEU A 44 4.32 10.77 -33.14
C LEU A 44 4.40 12.29 -33.06
N THR A 45 3.41 12.91 -32.47
CA THR A 45 3.41 14.34 -32.14
C THR A 45 4.04 14.53 -30.75
N VAL A 46 5.07 15.36 -30.64
CA VAL A 46 5.75 15.66 -29.38
C VAL A 46 5.47 17.09 -29.00
N SER A 47 4.91 17.29 -27.80
CA SER A 47 4.76 18.59 -27.16
C SER A 47 5.79 18.77 -26.04
N LEU A 48 6.27 19.99 -25.88
CA LEU A 48 7.29 20.32 -24.87
C LEU A 48 6.69 21.24 -23.81
N LYS A 49 6.92 20.94 -22.53
CA LYS A 49 6.41 21.72 -21.41
C LYS A 49 7.49 21.92 -20.34
N GLU A 50 7.71 23.15 -19.93
CA GLU A 50 8.65 23.45 -18.85
C GLU A 50 7.99 23.28 -17.48
N ASP A 51 8.67 22.57 -16.55
CA ASP A 51 8.28 22.48 -15.14
C ASP A 51 9.52 22.45 -14.23
N LYS A 52 9.71 23.54 -13.51
CA LYS A 52 10.84 23.71 -12.59
C LYS A 52 10.78 22.85 -11.33
N ASN A 53 9.61 22.30 -11.00
CA ASN A 53 9.43 21.44 -9.82
C ASN A 53 10.08 20.06 -9.97
N LEU A 54 10.53 19.67 -11.16
CA LEU A 54 11.24 18.42 -11.40
C LEU A 54 12.67 18.38 -10.83
N LEU A 55 13.22 19.54 -10.42
CA LEU A 55 14.59 19.73 -9.92
C LEU A 55 15.72 19.37 -10.91
N GLY A 56 15.40 18.80 -12.08
CA GLY A 56 16.31 18.37 -13.12
C GLY A 56 15.79 17.15 -13.89
N GLY A 57 16.35 16.88 -15.08
CA GLY A 57 15.91 15.80 -15.94
C GLY A 57 14.62 16.10 -16.69
N PHE A 58 13.89 15.07 -17.10
CA PHE A 58 12.65 15.19 -17.85
C PHE A 58 11.69 14.01 -17.58
N VAL A 59 10.42 14.23 -17.86
CA VAL A 59 9.34 13.22 -17.79
C VAL A 59 8.68 13.14 -19.15
N ILE A 60 8.45 11.94 -19.65
CA ILE A 60 7.74 11.71 -20.90
C ILE A 60 6.39 11.10 -20.58
N ARG A 61 5.31 11.68 -21.07
CA ARG A 61 3.94 11.17 -21.01
C ARG A 61 3.45 10.78 -22.38
N ILE A 62 2.92 9.58 -22.53
CA ILE A 62 2.35 9.09 -23.77
C ILE A 62 1.13 8.21 -23.45
N GLY A 63 -0.07 8.71 -23.77
CA GLY A 63 -1.30 8.06 -23.31
C GLY A 63 -1.37 7.97 -21.79
N SER A 64 -1.51 6.77 -21.23
CA SER A 64 -1.47 6.46 -19.79
C SER A 64 -0.06 6.16 -19.27
N ASP A 65 0.92 6.02 -20.15
CA ASP A 65 2.30 5.70 -19.74
C ASP A 65 3.09 6.97 -19.39
N GLU A 66 3.79 6.92 -18.28
CA GLU A 66 4.73 7.96 -17.86
C GLU A 66 6.11 7.35 -17.61
N TYR A 67 7.10 7.98 -18.20
CA TYR A 67 8.52 7.65 -18.03
C TYR A 67 9.19 8.81 -17.32
N ASP A 68 9.58 8.59 -16.06
CA ASP A 68 10.16 9.63 -15.20
C ASP A 68 11.68 9.48 -15.10
N TRP A 69 12.41 10.36 -15.77
CA TRP A 69 13.87 10.54 -15.65
C TRP A 69 14.24 11.81 -14.89
N SER A 70 13.32 12.34 -14.07
CA SER A 70 13.59 13.52 -13.27
C SER A 70 14.41 13.19 -12.03
N MET A 71 15.12 14.19 -11.52
CA MET A 71 15.82 14.10 -10.23
C MET A 71 14.84 13.84 -9.07
N ARG A 72 13.66 14.41 -9.15
CA ARG A 72 12.59 14.17 -8.16
C ARG A 72 12.13 12.72 -8.16
N GLY A 73 11.90 12.12 -9.32
CA GLY A 73 11.51 10.71 -9.45
C GLY A 73 12.60 9.78 -8.90
N ARG A 74 13.88 10.06 -9.19
CA ARG A 74 15.02 9.29 -8.65
C ARG A 74 15.11 9.38 -7.13
N LEU A 75 14.96 10.56 -6.55
CA LEU A 75 14.94 10.73 -5.09
C LEU A 75 13.78 9.97 -4.43
N GLN A 76 12.62 9.96 -5.06
CA GLN A 76 11.48 9.18 -4.56
C GLN A 76 11.72 7.67 -4.67
N GLN A 77 12.35 7.19 -5.73
CA GLN A 77 12.71 5.77 -5.88
C GLN A 77 13.74 5.34 -4.82
N ILE A 78 14.76 6.15 -4.60
CA ILE A 78 15.77 5.92 -3.55
C ILE A 78 15.11 5.91 -2.17
N GLY A 79 14.24 6.87 -1.87
CA GLY A 79 13.48 6.91 -0.62
C GLY A 79 12.63 5.65 -0.40
N ARG A 80 11.97 5.12 -1.44
CA ARG A 80 11.23 3.86 -1.36
C ARG A 80 12.14 2.65 -1.10
N LYS A 81 13.26 2.55 -1.82
CA LYS A 81 14.22 1.45 -1.63
C LYS A 81 14.87 1.48 -0.24
N MET A 82 15.11 2.67 0.32
CA MET A 82 15.58 2.81 1.71
C MET A 82 14.53 2.32 2.73
N MET A 83 13.24 2.48 2.43
CA MET A 83 12.16 1.96 3.28
C MET A 83 11.89 0.47 3.07
N GLU A 84 12.25 -0.09 1.92
CA GLU A 84 12.05 -1.51 1.56
C GLU A 84 13.31 -2.38 1.76
N GLY A 85 14.47 -1.78 2.08
CA GLY A 85 15.75 -2.47 2.22
C GLY A 85 15.92 -3.22 3.54
N PRO A 86 16.76 -4.27 3.59
CA PRO A 86 17.01 -5.01 4.81
C PRO A 86 17.66 -4.11 5.87
N ALA A 87 17.25 -4.27 7.12
CA ALA A 87 17.83 -3.62 8.28
C ALA A 87 19.37 -3.80 8.32
N GLY A 88 20.11 -2.72 8.20
CA GLY A 88 21.58 -2.77 8.25
C GLY A 88 22.28 -1.55 7.68
N VAL A 89 21.56 -0.46 7.38
CA VAL A 89 22.17 0.78 6.92
C VAL A 89 22.29 1.75 8.11
N ASP A 90 23.25 1.48 8.99
CA ASP A 90 23.46 2.27 10.23
C ASP A 90 24.44 3.43 10.07
N SER A 91 25.05 3.62 8.90
CA SER A 91 26.01 4.70 8.71
C SER A 91 25.73 5.57 7.49
N MET A 92 26.03 6.87 7.62
CA MET A 92 25.93 7.84 6.51
C MET A 92 26.82 7.44 5.30
N GLN A 93 27.87 6.67 5.53
CA GLN A 93 28.75 6.14 4.49
C GLN A 93 28.08 5.02 3.67
N ASP A 94 27.28 4.16 4.30
CA ASP A 94 26.52 3.11 3.62
C ASP A 94 25.44 3.72 2.74
N ILE A 95 24.78 4.79 3.21
CA ILE A 95 23.82 5.57 2.43
C ILE A 95 24.51 6.21 1.20
N ILE A 96 25.68 6.82 1.38
CA ILE A 96 26.44 7.44 0.28
C ILE A 96 26.93 6.38 -0.72
N THR A 97 27.32 5.21 -0.24
CA THR A 97 27.76 4.09 -1.09
C THR A 97 26.60 3.51 -1.88
N LEU A 98 25.45 3.28 -1.25
CA LEU A 98 24.19 2.88 -1.90
C LEU A 98 23.76 3.91 -2.96
N LEU A 99 23.79 5.20 -2.63
CA LEU A 99 23.49 6.27 -3.56
C LEU A 99 24.41 6.28 -4.76
N LYS A 100 25.73 6.07 -4.57
CA LYS A 100 26.71 5.99 -5.66
C LYS A 100 26.51 4.78 -6.53
N THR A 101 26.31 3.61 -5.95
CA THR A 101 26.08 2.36 -6.69
C THR A 101 24.78 2.42 -7.51
N GLU A 102 23.71 2.96 -6.95
CA GLU A 102 22.43 3.16 -7.66
C GLU A 102 22.54 4.21 -8.78
N ILE A 103 23.36 5.25 -8.62
CA ILE A 103 23.61 6.24 -9.67
C ILE A 103 24.44 5.63 -10.81
N ASP A 104 25.41 4.77 -10.51
CA ASP A 104 26.28 4.11 -11.50
C ASP A 104 25.59 2.92 -12.17
N GLU A 105 24.76 2.14 -11.44
CA GLU A 105 24.01 1.00 -11.98
C GLU A 105 22.70 1.39 -12.66
N SER A 106 22.20 2.63 -12.48
CA SER A 106 20.97 3.11 -13.12
C SER A 106 21.12 3.43 -14.60
N ALA A 107 21.85 2.57 -15.33
CA ALA A 107 21.74 2.48 -16.76
C ALA A 107 20.33 1.94 -17.12
N PHE A 108 19.35 2.86 -17.22
CA PHE A 108 18.11 2.66 -17.98
C PHE A 108 17.08 1.60 -17.48
N ASP A 109 16.98 1.31 -16.19
CA ASP A 109 15.76 0.64 -15.73
C ASP A 109 14.69 1.69 -15.39
N THR A 110 14.02 2.16 -16.43
CA THR A 110 12.92 3.13 -16.30
C THR A 110 11.69 2.38 -15.80
N ALA A 111 11.38 2.51 -14.53
CA ALA A 111 10.13 1.99 -14.01
C ALA A 111 8.96 2.64 -14.79
N ARG A 112 8.31 1.83 -15.63
CA ARG A 112 7.09 2.21 -16.33
C ARG A 112 5.98 2.30 -15.30
N HIS A 113 5.53 3.49 -14.98
CA HIS A 113 4.36 3.70 -14.14
C HIS A 113 3.16 3.99 -15.03
N GLU A 114 2.12 3.21 -14.84
CA GLU A 114 0.82 3.52 -15.43
C GLU A 114 0.13 4.53 -14.52
N VAL A 115 -0.22 5.68 -15.10
CA VAL A 115 -0.79 6.82 -14.37
C VAL A 115 -2.23 7.02 -14.79
N GLY A 116 -3.12 7.06 -13.80
CA GLY A 116 -4.51 7.38 -14.00
C GLY A 116 -4.87 8.75 -13.45
N VAL A 117 -6.11 9.13 -13.68
CA VAL A 117 -6.70 10.39 -13.22
C VAL A 117 -8.05 10.12 -12.55
N VAL A 118 -8.28 10.72 -11.42
CA VAL A 118 -9.57 10.69 -10.70
C VAL A 118 -10.63 11.41 -11.52
N THR A 119 -11.73 10.74 -11.82
CA THR A 119 -12.88 11.31 -12.55
C THR A 119 -14.07 11.58 -11.65
N TRP A 120 -14.14 10.93 -10.49
CA TRP A 120 -15.18 11.15 -9.50
C TRP A 120 -14.67 10.73 -8.11
N ILE A 121 -15.13 11.43 -7.07
CA ILE A 121 -14.82 11.14 -5.67
C ILE A 121 -16.04 11.39 -4.79
N GLY A 122 -16.34 10.49 -3.86
CA GLY A 122 -17.41 10.64 -2.87
C GLY A 122 -17.43 9.46 -1.89
N ASP A 123 -17.73 9.74 -0.64
CA ASP A 123 -17.92 8.75 0.43
C ASP A 123 -16.77 7.72 0.58
N GLY A 124 -15.52 8.17 0.37
CA GLY A 124 -14.36 7.29 0.46
C GLY A 124 -14.17 6.36 -0.74
N ILE A 125 -14.93 6.56 -1.82
CA ILE A 125 -14.81 5.85 -3.08
C ILE A 125 -14.31 6.82 -4.14
N VAL A 126 -13.47 6.33 -5.03
CA VAL A 126 -12.90 7.09 -6.14
C VAL A 126 -13.03 6.31 -7.43
N THR A 127 -13.44 7.00 -8.50
CA THR A 127 -13.41 6.44 -9.85
C THR A 127 -12.19 7.00 -10.59
N ILE A 128 -11.44 6.11 -11.23
CA ILE A 128 -10.16 6.41 -11.89
C ILE A 128 -10.25 5.97 -13.36
N LYS A 129 -9.65 6.76 -14.26
CA LYS A 129 -9.39 6.39 -15.66
C LYS A 129 -7.89 6.37 -15.94
N GLY A 130 -7.46 5.52 -16.90
CA GLY A 130 -6.08 5.51 -17.41
C GLY A 130 -5.14 4.49 -16.77
N ILE A 131 -5.61 3.64 -15.83
CA ILE A 131 -4.84 2.51 -15.29
C ILE A 131 -5.45 1.18 -15.75
N GLU A 132 -5.33 0.90 -17.04
CA GLU A 132 -6.04 -0.21 -17.70
C GLU A 132 -5.58 -1.61 -17.25
N HIS A 133 -4.35 -1.72 -16.74
CA HIS A 133 -3.79 -3.00 -16.29
C HIS A 133 -3.88 -3.19 -14.77
N ALA A 134 -4.68 -2.38 -14.07
CA ALA A 134 -4.86 -2.54 -12.63
C ALA A 134 -5.51 -3.88 -12.28
N MET A 135 -5.08 -4.48 -11.19
CA MET A 135 -5.60 -5.75 -10.71
C MET A 135 -6.58 -5.51 -9.56
N TYR A 136 -7.59 -6.39 -9.45
CA TYR A 136 -8.45 -6.41 -8.26
C TYR A 136 -7.64 -6.58 -6.98
N GLY A 137 -7.92 -5.76 -5.98
CA GLY A 137 -7.18 -5.73 -4.72
C GLY A 137 -5.81 -5.04 -4.79
N GLU A 138 -5.44 -4.43 -5.94
CA GLU A 138 -4.19 -3.71 -6.06
C GLU A 138 -4.23 -2.38 -5.29
N ILE A 139 -3.13 -2.05 -4.63
CA ILE A 139 -2.95 -0.74 -4.00
C ILE A 139 -2.58 0.29 -5.06
N VAL A 140 -3.26 1.41 -5.04
CA VAL A 140 -2.95 2.61 -5.82
C VAL A 140 -2.59 3.76 -4.88
N ILE A 141 -1.72 4.65 -5.36
CA ILE A 141 -1.20 5.78 -4.58
C ILE A 141 -1.57 7.06 -5.30
N PHE A 142 -2.26 7.95 -4.60
CA PHE A 142 -2.65 9.26 -5.12
C PHE A 142 -1.55 10.30 -4.87
N ASP A 143 -1.48 11.35 -5.69
CA ASP A 143 -0.52 12.45 -5.51
C ASP A 143 -0.62 13.14 -4.13
N THR A 144 -1.76 13.02 -3.46
CA THR A 144 -1.97 13.50 -2.09
C THR A 144 -1.29 12.61 -1.02
N GLY A 145 -0.69 11.48 -1.41
CA GLY A 145 -0.12 10.48 -0.51
C GLY A 145 -1.15 9.48 0.05
N VAL A 146 -2.44 9.71 -0.18
CA VAL A 146 -3.49 8.76 0.21
C VAL A 146 -3.35 7.48 -0.61
N LYS A 147 -3.54 6.33 0.03
CA LYS A 147 -3.57 5.02 -0.62
C LYS A 147 -5.02 4.59 -0.83
N GLY A 148 -5.26 3.83 -1.88
CA GLY A 148 -6.55 3.21 -2.14
C GLY A 148 -6.38 1.78 -2.65
N MET A 149 -7.44 1.00 -2.63
CA MET A 149 -7.47 -0.36 -3.14
C MET A 149 -8.47 -0.45 -4.30
N VAL A 150 -8.05 -1.05 -5.40
CA VAL A 150 -8.91 -1.36 -6.53
C VAL A 150 -9.94 -2.40 -6.13
N GLN A 151 -11.23 -2.05 -6.21
CA GLN A 151 -12.33 -2.90 -5.82
C GLN A 151 -13.22 -3.30 -7.00
N ASP A 152 -13.34 -2.43 -7.98
CA ASP A 152 -14.20 -2.62 -9.14
C ASP A 152 -13.44 -2.27 -10.43
N ILE A 153 -13.45 -3.18 -11.39
CA ILE A 153 -12.79 -2.97 -12.69
C ILE A 153 -13.87 -3.03 -13.75
N ARG A 154 -14.14 -1.90 -14.39
CA ARG A 154 -15.08 -1.77 -15.49
C ARG A 154 -14.34 -1.57 -16.80
N ARG A 155 -15.09 -1.50 -17.89
CA ARG A 155 -14.53 -1.34 -19.23
C ARG A 155 -13.74 -0.03 -19.39
N ASP A 156 -14.26 1.07 -18.87
CA ASP A 156 -13.75 2.41 -19.12
C ASP A 156 -13.22 3.11 -17.86
N ASP A 157 -13.46 2.53 -16.68
CA ASP A 157 -13.05 3.10 -15.39
C ASP A 157 -12.82 2.03 -14.32
N ILE A 158 -12.18 2.44 -13.24
CA ILE A 158 -11.83 1.61 -12.11
C ILE A 158 -12.31 2.27 -10.83
N GLY A 159 -13.07 1.52 -10.02
CA GLY A 159 -13.51 1.92 -8.70
C GLY A 159 -12.49 1.53 -7.63
N CYS A 160 -12.10 2.51 -6.79
CA CYS A 160 -11.18 2.30 -5.67
C CYS A 160 -11.80 2.74 -4.36
N ILE A 161 -11.51 2.02 -3.29
CA ILE A 161 -11.82 2.40 -1.91
C ILE A 161 -10.58 3.06 -1.30
N LEU A 162 -10.75 4.21 -0.64
CA LEU A 162 -9.66 4.93 -0.01
C LEU A 162 -9.34 4.38 1.39
N PHE A 163 -8.06 4.28 1.71
CA PHE A 163 -7.55 3.98 3.05
C PHE A 163 -7.22 5.25 3.83
N GLY A 164 -8.13 6.20 3.88
CA GLY A 164 -7.92 7.45 4.57
C GLY A 164 -9.00 8.47 4.25
N ARG A 165 -8.80 9.68 4.75
CA ARG A 165 -9.70 10.79 4.43
C ARG A 165 -9.41 11.27 3.01
N ASP A 166 -10.45 11.61 2.30
CA ASP A 166 -10.41 12.20 0.96
C ASP A 166 -9.96 13.68 0.94
N SER A 167 -9.48 14.18 2.10
CA SER A 167 -9.06 15.58 2.26
C SER A 167 -7.99 15.98 1.25
N GLY A 168 -8.30 16.97 0.42
CA GLY A 168 -7.40 17.49 -0.61
C GLY A 168 -7.43 16.73 -1.94
N MET A 169 -8.18 15.64 -2.04
CA MET A 169 -8.43 14.96 -3.30
C MET A 169 -9.56 15.66 -4.07
N LYS A 170 -9.44 15.67 -5.38
CA LYS A 170 -10.44 16.25 -6.31
C LYS A 170 -10.38 15.54 -7.66
N GLU A 171 -11.37 15.75 -8.47
CA GLU A 171 -11.32 15.37 -9.88
C GLU A 171 -10.06 15.94 -10.55
N GLY A 172 -9.38 15.15 -11.35
CA GLY A 172 -8.09 15.50 -11.93
C GLY A 172 -6.88 15.11 -11.07
N THR A 173 -7.05 14.64 -9.82
CA THR A 173 -5.95 14.12 -9.00
C THR A 173 -5.32 12.92 -9.69
N ARG A 174 -3.99 12.89 -9.76
CA ARG A 174 -3.23 11.78 -10.37
C ARG A 174 -3.13 10.60 -9.41
N VAL A 175 -3.10 9.42 -9.98
CA VAL A 175 -2.96 8.15 -9.26
C VAL A 175 -1.98 7.25 -9.99
N ILE A 176 -1.15 6.56 -9.22
CA ILE A 176 -0.10 5.64 -9.71
C ILE A 176 -0.40 4.26 -9.16
N ARG A 177 -0.22 3.24 -9.99
CA ARG A 177 -0.27 1.84 -9.58
C ARG A 177 0.95 1.47 -8.75
N SER A 178 0.74 0.65 -7.72
CA SER A 178 1.84 0.07 -6.95
C SER A 178 2.33 -1.27 -7.51
N GLY A 179 1.51 -1.95 -8.31
CA GLY A 179 1.77 -3.32 -8.76
C GLY A 179 1.64 -4.38 -7.65
N LYS A 180 1.29 -3.98 -6.43
CA LYS A 180 1.18 -4.87 -5.27
C LYS A 180 -0.28 -4.99 -4.83
N ARG A 181 -0.74 -6.19 -4.52
CA ARG A 181 -2.06 -6.40 -3.91
C ARG A 181 -2.07 -5.87 -2.49
N ALA A 182 -3.25 -5.45 -2.03
CA ALA A 182 -3.46 -5.02 -0.67
C ALA A 182 -3.08 -6.12 0.31
N GLY A 183 -2.25 -5.79 1.28
CA GLY A 183 -1.73 -6.69 2.28
C GLY A 183 -1.14 -5.92 3.44
N VAL A 184 -0.63 -6.65 4.40
CA VAL A 184 0.03 -6.09 5.56
C VAL A 184 1.43 -6.69 5.74
N PRO A 185 2.41 -5.90 6.14
CA PRO A 185 3.70 -6.43 6.56
C PRO A 185 3.51 -7.28 7.82
N VAL A 186 4.27 -8.36 7.93
CA VAL A 186 4.21 -9.29 9.05
C VAL A 186 5.61 -9.63 9.57
N GLY A 187 5.69 -10.10 10.81
CA GLY A 187 6.93 -10.51 11.46
C GLY A 187 6.85 -10.34 12.97
N GLU A 188 7.86 -10.86 13.67
CA GLU A 188 7.92 -10.78 15.14
C GLU A 188 8.04 -9.34 15.66
N GLY A 189 8.58 -8.43 14.86
CA GLY A 189 8.67 -7.00 15.22
C GLY A 189 7.31 -6.32 15.46
N PHE A 190 6.18 -6.96 15.10
CA PHE A 190 4.83 -6.45 15.34
C PHE A 190 4.30 -6.80 16.74
N LEU A 191 4.95 -7.68 17.47
CA LEU A 191 4.57 -8.00 18.86
C LEU A 191 4.77 -6.78 19.76
N GLY A 192 3.78 -6.47 20.57
CA GLY A 192 3.80 -5.31 21.46
C GLY A 192 3.67 -3.95 20.76
N ARG A 193 3.24 -3.93 19.49
CA ARG A 193 3.10 -2.72 18.68
C ARG A 193 1.64 -2.42 18.37
N VAL A 194 1.40 -1.14 18.09
CA VAL A 194 0.10 -0.65 17.62
C VAL A 194 0.23 -0.15 16.19
N ILE A 195 -0.57 -0.72 15.31
CA ILE A 195 -0.51 -0.44 13.87
C ILE A 195 -1.88 -0.03 13.31
N ASN A 196 -1.88 0.67 12.19
CA ASN A 196 -3.09 0.92 11.42
C ASN A 196 -3.43 -0.28 10.50
N ALA A 197 -4.50 -0.15 9.70
CA ALA A 197 -4.95 -1.19 8.78
C ALA A 197 -3.95 -1.52 7.65
N LEU A 198 -2.96 -0.67 7.41
CA LEU A 198 -1.91 -0.86 6.41
C LEU A 198 -0.61 -1.43 7.02
N GLY A 199 -0.60 -1.70 8.33
CA GLY A 199 0.60 -2.17 9.03
C GLY A 199 1.58 -1.05 9.43
N GLU A 200 1.19 0.22 9.27
CA GLU A 200 2.03 1.35 9.67
C GLU A 200 1.92 1.59 11.19
N PRO A 201 3.04 1.79 11.92
CA PRO A 201 3.01 2.01 13.36
C PRO A 201 2.33 3.35 13.70
N ILE A 202 1.49 3.32 14.74
CA ILE A 202 0.79 4.51 15.27
C ILE A 202 1.01 4.67 16.78
N ASP A 203 2.07 4.05 17.31
CA ASP A 203 2.40 4.01 18.75
C ASP A 203 3.60 4.88 19.11
N ASP A 204 4.10 5.71 18.20
CA ASP A 204 5.28 6.58 18.36
C ASP A 204 6.57 5.84 18.77
N LYS A 205 6.61 4.51 18.63
CA LYS A 205 7.78 3.68 18.98
C LYS A 205 8.75 3.47 17.80
N GLY A 206 8.62 4.26 16.73
CA GLY A 206 9.44 4.16 15.52
C GLY A 206 8.98 3.07 14.55
N GLU A 207 9.70 2.91 13.45
CA GLU A 207 9.36 1.97 12.39
C GLU A 207 9.50 0.51 12.82
N ILE A 208 8.71 -0.37 12.18
CA ILE A 208 8.69 -1.81 12.44
C ILE A 208 9.40 -2.51 11.29
N VAL A 209 10.43 -3.28 11.62
CA VAL A 209 11.09 -4.13 10.62
C VAL A 209 10.20 -5.33 10.34
N SER A 210 9.74 -5.43 9.10
CA SER A 210 8.93 -6.55 8.64
C SER A 210 9.81 -7.61 8.00
N SER A 211 9.51 -8.88 8.25
CA SER A 211 10.20 -10.01 7.65
C SER A 211 9.52 -10.51 6.38
N ASP A 212 8.22 -10.26 6.23
CA ASP A 212 7.40 -10.76 5.13
C ASP A 212 6.17 -9.87 4.91
N TYR A 213 5.42 -10.14 3.85
CA TYR A 213 4.21 -9.41 3.48
C TYR A 213 3.09 -10.38 3.13
N ARG A 214 1.93 -10.26 3.76
CA ARG A 214 0.77 -11.10 3.50
C ARG A 214 -0.39 -10.34 2.89
N PRO A 215 -1.00 -10.86 1.81
CA PRO A 215 -2.21 -10.26 1.23
C PRO A 215 -3.37 -10.33 2.23
N ILE A 216 -4.27 -9.33 2.17
CA ILE A 216 -5.46 -9.26 3.03
C ILE A 216 -6.41 -10.42 2.72
N GLU A 217 -6.53 -10.77 1.44
CA GLU A 217 -7.39 -11.86 0.98
C GLU A 217 -6.55 -13.10 0.72
N ASN A 218 -6.88 -14.18 1.43
CA ASN A 218 -6.31 -15.51 1.25
C ASN A 218 -7.43 -16.53 1.24
N ASP A 219 -7.23 -17.63 0.53
CA ASP A 219 -8.15 -18.76 0.55
C ASP A 219 -8.28 -19.34 1.96
N ALA A 220 -9.51 -19.55 2.41
CA ALA A 220 -9.75 -20.19 3.68
C ALA A 220 -9.41 -21.68 3.60
N PRO A 221 -8.83 -22.28 4.67
CA PRO A 221 -8.61 -23.73 4.74
C PRO A 221 -9.92 -24.50 4.51
N GLY A 222 -9.85 -25.56 3.71
CA GLY A 222 -10.96 -26.45 3.45
C GLY A 222 -11.46 -27.15 4.73
N ILE A 223 -12.64 -27.76 4.68
CA ILE A 223 -13.23 -28.46 5.82
C ILE A 223 -12.32 -29.61 6.30
N VAL A 224 -11.70 -30.31 5.36
CA VAL A 224 -10.81 -31.44 5.64
C VAL A 224 -9.52 -31.00 6.35
N ASP A 225 -9.03 -29.79 6.05
CA ASP A 225 -7.78 -29.25 6.61
C ASP A 225 -7.97 -28.67 8.01
N ARG A 226 -9.23 -28.50 8.45
CA ARG A 226 -9.53 -27.90 9.75
C ARG A 226 -9.45 -28.94 10.86
N ARG A 227 -8.71 -28.60 11.91
CA ARG A 227 -8.67 -29.41 13.14
C ARG A 227 -9.96 -29.19 13.95
N SER A 228 -10.51 -30.24 14.54
CA SER A 228 -11.64 -30.14 15.49
C SER A 228 -11.24 -29.33 16.73
N VAL A 229 -12.17 -28.55 17.24
CA VAL A 229 -11.98 -27.77 18.48
C VAL A 229 -12.06 -28.71 19.67
N SER A 230 -10.93 -28.98 20.33
CA SER A 230 -10.84 -29.93 21.46
C SER A 230 -10.03 -29.39 22.63
N VAL A 231 -9.37 -28.22 22.47
CA VAL A 231 -8.55 -27.62 23.52
C VAL A 231 -9.24 -26.38 24.05
N PRO A 232 -9.54 -26.30 25.37
CA PRO A 232 -10.15 -25.11 25.96
C PRO A 232 -9.19 -23.93 25.96
N MET A 233 -9.73 -22.74 25.83
CA MET A 233 -9.04 -21.47 26.07
C MET A 233 -9.39 -20.97 27.47
N GLU A 234 -8.40 -20.83 28.31
CA GLU A 234 -8.57 -20.30 29.66
C GLU A 234 -8.74 -18.78 29.62
N THR A 235 -9.96 -18.28 29.81
CA THR A 235 -10.23 -16.84 29.82
C THR A 235 -9.87 -16.18 31.16
N GLY A 236 -9.78 -16.96 32.23
CA GLY A 236 -9.61 -16.49 33.60
C GLY A 236 -10.90 -16.00 34.25
N ILE A 237 -12.03 -16.10 33.54
CA ILE A 237 -13.35 -15.73 34.05
C ILE A 237 -14.08 -17.01 34.47
N LEU A 238 -14.22 -17.19 35.77
CA LEU A 238 -14.77 -18.43 36.35
C LEU A 238 -16.10 -18.87 35.73
N ALA A 239 -17.01 -17.94 35.50
CA ALA A 239 -18.31 -18.24 34.91
C ALA A 239 -18.21 -18.78 33.49
N ILE A 240 -17.25 -18.31 32.69
CA ILE A 240 -17.01 -18.78 31.31
C ILE A 240 -16.30 -20.12 31.37
N ASP A 241 -15.17 -20.18 32.04
CA ASP A 241 -14.29 -21.35 32.01
C ASP A 241 -14.92 -22.60 32.66
N SER A 242 -15.84 -22.42 33.64
CA SER A 242 -16.49 -23.55 34.32
C SER A 242 -17.80 -24.01 33.69
N MET A 243 -18.59 -23.09 33.09
CA MET A 243 -19.94 -23.41 32.60
C MET A 243 -20.00 -23.45 31.06
N PHE A 244 -19.30 -22.58 30.39
CA PHE A 244 -19.34 -22.41 28.94
C PHE A 244 -17.93 -22.22 28.36
N PRO A 245 -17.04 -23.23 28.52
CA PRO A 245 -15.66 -23.07 28.11
C PRO A 245 -15.53 -22.79 26.61
N ILE A 246 -14.71 -21.81 26.26
CA ILE A 246 -14.41 -21.46 24.88
C ILE A 246 -13.27 -22.35 24.37
N GLY A 247 -13.41 -22.92 23.22
CA GLY A 247 -12.36 -23.75 22.60
C GLY A 247 -11.44 -22.93 21.69
N ARG A 248 -10.16 -23.33 21.63
CA ARG A 248 -9.18 -22.75 20.69
C ARG A 248 -9.61 -23.06 19.26
N GLY A 249 -9.91 -21.99 18.49
CA GLY A 249 -10.46 -22.06 17.13
C GLY A 249 -11.96 -21.75 17.06
N GLN A 250 -12.63 -21.54 18.21
CA GLN A 250 -14.03 -21.16 18.27
C GLN A 250 -14.21 -19.65 18.01
N ARG A 251 -15.37 -19.30 17.47
CA ARG A 251 -15.83 -17.91 17.29
C ARG A 251 -16.88 -17.61 18.32
N GLU A 252 -16.65 -16.55 19.11
CA GLU A 252 -17.57 -16.12 20.15
C GLU A 252 -18.07 -14.70 19.89
N LEU A 253 -19.33 -14.46 20.21
CA LEU A 253 -19.96 -13.14 20.15
C LEU A 253 -20.19 -12.62 21.54
N ILE A 254 -19.59 -11.49 21.90
CA ILE A 254 -19.88 -10.76 23.14
C ILE A 254 -20.80 -9.60 22.80
N ILE A 255 -22.08 -9.71 23.14
CA ILE A 255 -23.14 -8.76 22.83
C ILE A 255 -23.71 -8.15 24.13
N GLY A 256 -24.13 -6.89 24.08
CA GLY A 256 -24.76 -6.17 25.17
C GLY A 256 -24.79 -4.67 24.90
N ASP A 257 -25.49 -3.93 25.73
CA ASP A 257 -25.61 -2.47 25.63
C ASP A 257 -24.29 -1.73 25.88
N ARG A 258 -24.32 -0.43 25.75
CA ARG A 258 -23.14 0.41 26.06
C ARG A 258 -22.76 0.28 27.53
N GLN A 259 -21.46 0.23 27.83
CA GLN A 259 -20.90 0.19 29.19
C GLN A 259 -21.24 -1.07 30.01
N THR A 260 -21.67 -2.18 29.39
CA THR A 260 -21.97 -3.44 30.07
C THR A 260 -20.75 -4.34 30.33
N GLY A 261 -19.54 -3.85 30.06
CA GLY A 261 -18.30 -4.61 30.34
C GLY A 261 -17.81 -5.52 29.21
N LYS A 262 -18.36 -5.44 27.98
CA LYS A 262 -17.92 -6.28 26.85
C LYS A 262 -16.40 -6.23 26.62
N THR A 263 -15.83 -5.03 26.58
CA THR A 263 -14.40 -4.84 26.39
C THR A 263 -13.59 -5.35 27.58
N SER A 264 -14.13 -5.28 28.82
CA SER A 264 -13.46 -5.81 30.01
C SER A 264 -13.28 -7.31 29.92
N ILE A 265 -14.32 -8.06 29.48
CA ILE A 265 -14.21 -9.51 29.25
C ILE A 265 -13.09 -9.84 28.26
N ALA A 266 -13.03 -9.13 27.14
CA ALA A 266 -11.97 -9.32 26.15
C ALA A 266 -10.58 -8.97 26.71
N THR A 267 -10.47 -7.87 27.46
CA THR A 267 -9.20 -7.43 28.07
C THR A 267 -8.73 -8.42 29.14
N ASP A 268 -9.62 -8.89 30.02
CA ASP A 268 -9.28 -9.87 31.05
C ASP A 268 -8.83 -11.21 30.43
N ALA A 269 -9.49 -11.64 29.36
CA ALA A 269 -9.07 -12.83 28.60
C ALA A 269 -7.66 -12.66 28.00
N ILE A 270 -7.32 -11.49 27.46
CA ILE A 270 -5.98 -11.18 26.95
C ILE A 270 -4.95 -11.22 28.09
N LEU A 271 -5.21 -10.53 29.19
CA LEU A 271 -4.32 -10.48 30.35
C LEU A 271 -4.04 -11.89 30.91
N ASN A 272 -5.02 -12.77 30.87
CA ASN A 272 -4.89 -14.15 31.36
C ASN A 272 -4.08 -15.06 30.41
N GLN A 273 -3.74 -14.62 29.19
CA GLN A 273 -2.89 -15.39 28.28
C GLN A 273 -1.38 -15.19 28.55
N LYS A 274 -0.99 -14.27 29.42
CA LYS A 274 0.41 -14.05 29.76
C LYS A 274 1.07 -15.36 30.23
N GLY A 275 2.17 -15.74 29.56
CA GLY A 275 2.92 -16.98 29.85
C GLY A 275 2.30 -18.28 29.33
N LYS A 276 1.25 -18.22 28.51
CA LYS A 276 0.55 -19.41 28.00
C LYS A 276 0.85 -19.73 26.52
N ASP A 277 1.87 -19.15 25.93
CA ASP A 277 2.24 -19.32 24.52
C ASP A 277 1.06 -19.01 23.57
N VAL A 278 0.42 -17.86 23.79
CA VAL A 278 -0.70 -17.36 22.99
C VAL A 278 -0.41 -15.94 22.56
N ILE A 279 -0.45 -15.70 21.25
CA ILE A 279 -0.38 -14.34 20.69
C ILE A 279 -1.79 -13.76 20.68
N CYS A 280 -1.95 -12.59 21.29
CA CYS A 280 -3.21 -11.87 21.33
C CYS A 280 -3.21 -10.73 20.30
N VAL A 281 -4.27 -10.65 19.49
CA VAL A 281 -4.48 -9.57 18.53
C VAL A 281 -5.78 -8.85 18.85
N TYR A 282 -5.71 -7.57 19.22
CA TYR A 282 -6.89 -6.74 19.44
C TYR A 282 -7.14 -5.82 18.25
N VAL A 283 -8.30 -5.93 17.64
CA VAL A 283 -8.72 -5.10 16.49
C VAL A 283 -9.79 -4.11 16.91
N ALA A 284 -9.48 -2.81 16.82
CA ALA A 284 -10.41 -1.73 17.13
C ALA A 284 -10.98 -1.11 15.85
N ILE A 285 -12.29 -1.22 15.64
CA ILE A 285 -12.98 -0.67 14.48
C ILE A 285 -14.00 0.37 14.95
N GLY A 286 -13.87 1.62 14.46
CA GLY A 286 -14.79 2.71 14.75
C GLY A 286 -14.77 3.19 16.22
N GLN A 287 -13.74 2.85 17.00
CA GLN A 287 -13.58 3.28 18.40
C GLN A 287 -12.95 4.68 18.49
N LYS A 288 -13.27 5.39 19.57
CA LYS A 288 -12.60 6.65 19.87
C LYS A 288 -11.12 6.41 20.22
N ALA A 289 -10.22 7.22 19.67
CA ALA A 289 -8.79 7.14 19.93
C ALA A 289 -8.46 7.15 21.44
N SER A 290 -9.17 7.95 22.25
CA SER A 290 -8.98 8.00 23.70
C SER A 290 -9.32 6.69 24.42
N THR A 291 -10.33 5.95 23.94
CA THR A 291 -10.70 4.64 24.49
C THR A 291 -9.62 3.61 24.17
N PHE A 292 -9.14 3.62 22.94
CA PHE A 292 -8.08 2.74 22.50
C PHE A 292 -6.76 3.02 23.23
N ALA A 293 -6.36 4.29 23.38
CA ALA A 293 -5.17 4.67 24.14
C ALA A 293 -5.24 4.23 25.63
N LYS A 294 -6.43 4.28 26.24
CA LYS A 294 -6.61 3.77 27.60
C LYS A 294 -6.41 2.25 27.66
N LEU A 295 -6.94 1.51 26.69
CA LEU A 295 -6.75 0.06 26.59
C LEU A 295 -5.27 -0.30 26.44
N THR A 296 -4.57 0.33 25.52
CA THR A 296 -3.13 0.11 25.30
C THR A 296 -2.33 0.32 26.60
N ARG A 297 -2.56 1.43 27.32
CA ARG A 297 -1.90 1.68 28.62
C ARG A 297 -2.23 0.61 29.66
N THR A 298 -3.45 0.08 29.67
CA THR A 298 -3.83 -0.99 30.59
C THR A 298 -3.05 -2.27 30.26
N LEU A 299 -2.93 -2.64 28.98
CA LEU A 299 -2.18 -3.80 28.57
C LEU A 299 -0.67 -3.64 28.85
N GLU A 300 -0.09 -2.47 28.58
CA GLU A 300 1.31 -2.14 28.91
C GLU A 300 1.58 -2.23 30.42
N ALA A 301 0.68 -1.68 31.25
CA ALA A 301 0.83 -1.72 32.71
C ALA A 301 0.83 -3.15 33.31
N HIS A 302 0.31 -4.13 32.55
CA HIS A 302 0.25 -5.54 32.97
C HIS A 302 1.24 -6.41 32.19
N ASP A 303 2.18 -5.81 31.42
CA ASP A 303 3.14 -6.50 30.56
C ASP A 303 2.45 -7.49 29.59
N ALA A 304 1.36 -7.08 28.97
CA ALA A 304 0.58 -7.87 28.00
C ALA A 304 0.68 -7.30 26.57
N MET A 305 1.71 -6.48 26.33
CA MET A 305 2.06 -5.91 25.03
C MET A 305 3.39 -6.50 24.57
#